data_aee5bf2c978e987c2f6f0d08b536141b
#
_entry.id   aee5bf2c978e987c2f6f0d08b536141b
#
_cell.length_a   1.000
_cell.length_b   1.000
_cell.length_c   1.000
_cell.angle_alpha   90.00
_cell.angle_beta   90.00
_cell.angle_gamma   90.00
#
_symmetry.space_group_name_H-M   'P 1'
#
loop_
_entity.id
_entity.type
_entity.pdbx_description
1 polymer ?
#
loop_
_entity_poly.entity_id
_entity_poly.type
_entity_poly.pdbx_seq_one_letter_code
_entity_poly.pdbx_strand_id
1 'polypeptide(L)'
;IQDRAPAVFATGHDGKRSDRYTFVSSEKIINNFKDIGWGVTHAASPYSRKSDPLHTKHMLRFRPEKDNLSFQDPRSTGTGGDGTIFPEILLYNSSNGTSSWKMSAGAFSMVCSNGLTIRVPGFEKVGEEISRKHLDWDPVYAYDAVERMSSSFGGFFSTVAGMVRINLDDNQRIEMASEAASLRFENAHVDPKLLLQPRRKEDQGRDIWTTY
;
A
#
# COMPACT_ATOMS: atom_id res chain seq x y z
N ILE A 1 9.92 -14.84 -5.81
CA ILE A 1 8.54 -14.61 -6.33
C ILE A 1 7.95 -15.97 -6.73
N GLN A 2 8.65 -16.75 -7.53
CA GLN A 2 8.13 -17.98 -8.14
C GLN A 2 7.52 -18.97 -7.13
N ASP A 3 8.15 -19.16 -5.98
CA ASP A 3 7.66 -20.08 -4.93
C ASP A 3 6.45 -19.56 -4.16
N ARG A 4 6.31 -18.22 -4.05
CA ARG A 4 5.25 -17.56 -3.25
C ARG A 4 4.06 -17.10 -4.06
N ALA A 5 4.25 -16.83 -5.33
CA ALA A 5 3.22 -16.32 -6.24
C ALA A 5 3.50 -16.76 -7.68
N PRO A 6 3.41 -18.08 -7.99
CA PRO A 6 3.68 -18.58 -9.35
C PRO A 6 2.74 -17.96 -10.39
N ALA A 7 1.53 -17.57 -10.02
CA ALA A 7 0.56 -16.92 -10.90
C ALA A 7 1.05 -15.58 -11.51
N VAL A 8 2.09 -14.98 -10.95
CA VAL A 8 2.74 -13.78 -11.53
C VAL A 8 3.28 -14.07 -12.93
N PHE A 9 3.74 -15.30 -13.16
CA PHE A 9 4.36 -15.74 -14.41
C PHE A 9 3.37 -16.40 -15.37
N ALA A 10 2.07 -16.31 -15.11
CA ALA A 10 1.06 -16.78 -16.06
C ALA A 10 1.20 -16.02 -17.38
N THR A 11 1.18 -16.76 -18.50
CA THR A 11 1.27 -16.21 -19.87
C THR A 11 -0.10 -15.94 -20.51
N GLY A 12 -1.17 -16.33 -19.82
CA GLY A 12 -2.55 -16.17 -20.26
C GLY A 12 -3.54 -16.46 -19.14
N HIS A 13 -4.82 -16.45 -19.45
CA HIS A 13 -5.87 -16.85 -18.50
C HIS A 13 -6.03 -18.38 -18.41
N ASP A 14 -6.82 -18.87 -17.46
CA ASP A 14 -7.05 -20.29 -17.15
C ASP A 14 -7.87 -21.06 -18.23
N GLY A 15 -8.13 -20.48 -19.37
CA GLY A 15 -8.94 -21.07 -20.46
C GLY A 15 -10.44 -21.16 -20.19
N LYS A 16 -10.90 -20.74 -18.99
CA LYS A 16 -12.32 -20.79 -18.58
C LYS A 16 -12.99 -19.41 -18.60
N ARG A 17 -12.37 -18.44 -19.26
CA ARG A 17 -12.86 -17.07 -19.33
C ARG A 17 -13.62 -16.83 -20.63
N SER A 18 -14.48 -15.82 -20.63
CA SER A 18 -15.16 -15.37 -21.84
C SER A 18 -14.19 -14.62 -22.74
N ASP A 19 -14.54 -14.49 -24.03
CA ASP A 19 -13.76 -13.73 -25.00
C ASP A 19 -13.59 -12.24 -24.63
N ARG A 20 -14.44 -11.75 -23.73
CA ARG A 20 -14.36 -10.38 -23.18
C ARG A 20 -13.33 -10.23 -22.04
N TYR A 21 -12.75 -11.34 -21.59
CA TYR A 21 -11.74 -11.28 -20.52
C TYR A 21 -10.41 -10.80 -21.10
N THR A 22 -9.89 -9.72 -20.54
CA THR A 22 -8.58 -9.18 -20.91
C THR A 22 -7.53 -9.64 -19.92
N PHE A 23 -6.56 -10.41 -20.39
CA PHE A 23 -5.43 -10.84 -19.58
C PHE A 23 -4.42 -9.69 -19.43
N VAL A 24 -4.01 -9.42 -18.18
CA VAL A 24 -2.96 -8.44 -17.85
C VAL A 24 -1.77 -9.17 -17.24
N SER A 25 -0.65 -9.13 -17.92
CA SER A 25 0.58 -9.78 -17.49
C SER A 25 1.21 -9.04 -16.30
N SER A 26 1.30 -9.71 -15.15
CA SER A 26 2.02 -9.16 -13.99
C SER A 26 3.53 -9.11 -14.20
N GLU A 27 4.09 -10.03 -14.99
CA GLU A 27 5.51 -10.01 -15.36
C GLU A 27 5.88 -8.76 -16.16
N LYS A 28 5.03 -8.37 -17.14
CA LYS A 28 5.25 -7.12 -17.89
C LYS A 28 5.18 -5.89 -16.96
N ILE A 29 4.26 -5.89 -15.99
CA ILE A 29 4.16 -4.80 -15.00
C ILE A 29 5.44 -4.74 -14.15
N ILE A 30 5.98 -5.89 -13.73
CA ILE A 30 7.26 -5.94 -12.98
C ILE A 30 8.38 -5.31 -13.81
N ASN A 31 8.45 -5.62 -15.10
CA ASN A 31 9.48 -5.05 -15.97
C ASN A 31 9.32 -3.53 -16.11
N ASN A 32 8.10 -3.03 -16.30
CA ASN A 32 7.85 -1.59 -16.34
C ASN A 32 8.25 -0.88 -15.02
N PHE A 33 8.00 -1.51 -13.86
CA PHE A 33 8.46 -0.98 -12.59
C PHE A 33 9.98 -0.96 -12.49
N LYS A 34 10.67 -1.99 -12.97
CA LYS A 34 12.14 -2.03 -13.00
C LYS A 34 12.72 -0.93 -13.87
N ASP A 35 12.12 -0.67 -15.04
CA ASP A 35 12.57 0.34 -15.97
C ASP A 35 12.56 1.76 -15.36
N ILE A 36 11.68 2.00 -14.39
CA ILE A 36 11.59 3.27 -13.64
C ILE A 36 12.26 3.20 -12.25
N GLY A 37 13.04 2.15 -11.97
CA GLY A 37 13.84 2.02 -10.74
C GLY A 37 13.05 1.55 -9.52
N TRP A 38 12.00 0.74 -9.72
CA TRP A 38 11.24 0.10 -8.65
C TRP A 38 11.41 -1.41 -8.68
N GLY A 39 11.62 -2.02 -7.51
CA GLY A 39 11.80 -3.46 -7.34
C GLY A 39 10.65 -4.11 -6.58
N VAL A 40 10.45 -5.42 -6.81
CA VAL A 40 9.49 -6.23 -6.04
C VAL A 40 10.10 -6.61 -4.69
N THR A 41 9.48 -6.18 -3.61
CA THR A 41 9.91 -6.52 -2.24
C THR A 41 9.12 -7.67 -1.63
N HIS A 42 7.89 -7.89 -2.09
CA HIS A 42 7.04 -8.97 -1.58
C HIS A 42 6.10 -9.49 -2.66
N ALA A 43 5.84 -10.80 -2.62
CA ALA A 43 4.87 -11.46 -3.45
C ALA A 43 4.09 -12.48 -2.61
N ALA A 44 2.79 -12.55 -2.80
CA ALA A 44 1.92 -13.49 -2.12
C ALA A 44 0.77 -13.97 -3.01
N SER A 45 0.44 -15.24 -2.92
CA SER A 45 -0.80 -15.82 -3.44
C SER A 45 -1.48 -16.62 -2.35
N PRO A 46 -2.80 -16.62 -2.27
CA PRO A 46 -3.50 -17.50 -1.33
C PRO A 46 -3.24 -18.95 -1.73
N TYR A 47 -2.88 -19.75 -0.74
CA TYR A 47 -2.78 -21.19 -0.94
C TYR A 47 -4.18 -21.80 -1.11
N SER A 48 -4.37 -22.58 -2.16
CA SER A 48 -5.58 -23.37 -2.35
C SER A 48 -5.23 -24.72 -2.93
N ARG A 49 -5.70 -25.78 -2.29
CA ARG A 49 -5.53 -27.16 -2.79
C ARG A 49 -6.37 -27.45 -4.04
N LYS A 50 -7.37 -26.60 -4.33
CA LYS A 50 -8.37 -26.80 -5.40
C LYS A 50 -8.13 -25.94 -6.63
N SER A 51 -7.23 -24.95 -6.57
CA SER A 51 -6.95 -24.05 -7.68
C SER A 51 -5.55 -24.28 -8.24
N ASP A 52 -5.42 -24.14 -9.56
CA ASP A 52 -4.13 -24.15 -10.22
C ASP A 52 -3.28 -22.98 -9.69
N PRO A 53 -2.09 -23.24 -9.13
CA PRO A 53 -1.22 -22.19 -8.60
C PRO A 53 -0.84 -21.13 -9.64
N LEU A 54 -0.80 -21.47 -10.92
CA LEU A 54 -0.51 -20.55 -12.02
C LEU A 54 -1.67 -19.62 -12.35
N HIS A 55 -2.90 -19.98 -11.93
CA HIS A 55 -4.10 -19.23 -12.25
C HIS A 55 -4.87 -18.83 -11.01
N THR A 56 -4.20 -18.15 -10.07
CA THR A 56 -4.80 -17.62 -8.86
C THR A 56 -4.68 -16.11 -8.78
N LYS A 57 -5.42 -15.50 -7.87
CA LYS A 57 -5.17 -14.12 -7.48
C LYS A 57 -3.82 -14.03 -6.75
N HIS A 58 -3.12 -12.93 -6.96
CA HIS A 58 -1.85 -12.66 -6.30
C HIS A 58 -1.67 -11.19 -6.00
N MET A 59 -0.75 -10.91 -5.11
CA MET A 59 -0.37 -9.57 -4.68
C MET A 59 1.12 -9.39 -4.82
N LEU A 60 1.54 -8.26 -5.36
CA LEU A 60 2.92 -7.81 -5.41
C LEU A 60 3.07 -6.48 -4.68
N ARG A 61 4.20 -6.28 -4.03
CA ARG A 61 4.60 -5.00 -3.43
C ARG A 61 5.86 -4.53 -4.12
N PHE A 62 5.82 -3.27 -4.51
CA PHE A 62 6.95 -2.61 -5.15
C PHE A 62 7.46 -1.48 -4.26
N ARG A 63 8.79 -1.31 -4.24
CA ARG A 63 9.48 -0.17 -3.62
C ARG A 63 10.47 0.43 -4.60
N PRO A 64 10.79 1.74 -4.49
CA PRO A 64 11.92 2.29 -5.22
C PRO A 64 13.20 1.59 -4.80
N GLU A 65 14.07 1.28 -5.78
CA GLU A 65 15.36 0.66 -5.53
C GLU A 65 16.38 1.62 -4.94
N LYS A 66 16.16 2.93 -5.13
CA LYS A 66 17.00 3.99 -4.56
C LYS A 66 16.33 4.57 -3.30
N ASP A 67 17.11 4.74 -2.26
CA ASP A 67 16.65 5.26 -0.96
C ASP A 67 16.25 6.74 -0.95
N ASN A 68 16.39 7.46 -2.06
CA ASN A 68 16.06 8.88 -2.17
C ASN A 68 14.57 9.21 -1.96
N LEU A 69 13.71 8.21 -1.93
CA LEU A 69 12.28 8.31 -1.64
C LEU A 69 11.91 7.67 -0.29
N SER A 70 12.88 7.36 0.55
CA SER A 70 12.61 6.86 1.90
C SER A 70 12.50 8.03 2.89
N PHE A 71 11.72 7.81 3.94
CA PHE A 71 11.57 8.75 5.06
C PHE A 71 11.95 8.03 6.35
N GLN A 72 12.84 8.63 7.12
CA GLN A 72 13.18 8.13 8.45
C GLN A 72 12.08 8.53 9.43
N ASP A 73 11.34 7.57 9.97
CA ASP A 73 10.37 7.82 11.02
C ASP A 73 11.13 8.21 12.32
N PRO A 74 11.03 9.45 12.78
CA PRO A 74 11.73 9.88 14.01
C PRO A 74 11.26 9.15 15.26
N ARG A 75 10.12 8.43 15.19
CA ARG A 75 9.58 7.61 16.26
C ARG A 75 10.28 6.27 16.42
N SER A 76 11.06 5.86 15.44
CA SER A 76 11.72 4.56 15.45
C SER A 76 12.89 4.56 16.43
N THR A 77 12.70 3.94 17.56
CA THR A 77 13.72 3.78 18.60
C THR A 77 14.47 2.43 18.55
N GLY A 78 14.56 1.83 17.36
CA GLY A 78 15.54 0.75 17.14
C GLY A 78 15.14 -0.68 17.55
N THR A 79 13.87 -0.97 17.77
CA THR A 79 13.43 -2.33 18.11
C THR A 79 12.58 -2.93 17.00
N GLY A 80 13.22 -3.44 15.94
CA GLY A 80 12.55 -4.26 14.92
C GLY A 80 12.58 -3.78 13.48
N GLY A 81 13.21 -2.66 13.21
CA GLY A 81 13.45 -2.06 11.92
C GLY A 81 14.19 -0.75 12.11
N ASP A 82 14.85 -0.26 11.09
CA ASP A 82 15.58 1.01 11.13
C ASP A 82 14.65 2.25 11.12
N GLY A 83 13.33 2.03 11.16
CA GLY A 83 12.32 3.10 11.14
C GLY A 83 12.13 3.76 9.79
N THR A 84 12.72 3.23 8.77
CA THR A 84 12.56 3.78 7.43
C THR A 84 11.17 3.46 6.88
N ILE A 85 10.42 4.49 6.51
CA ILE A 85 9.15 4.37 5.80
C ILE A 85 9.44 4.52 4.31
N PHE A 86 8.97 3.56 3.54
CA PHE A 86 9.09 3.59 2.09
C PHE A 86 7.74 3.85 1.43
N PRO A 87 7.73 4.57 0.30
CA PRO A 87 6.59 4.51 -0.59
C PRO A 87 6.47 3.09 -1.15
N GLU A 88 5.26 2.60 -1.22
CA GLU A 88 5.00 1.30 -1.81
C GLU A 88 3.82 1.36 -2.75
N ILE A 89 3.88 0.54 -3.78
CA ILE A 89 2.76 0.27 -4.65
C ILE A 89 2.35 -1.19 -4.48
N LEU A 90 1.07 -1.40 -4.20
CA LEU A 90 0.47 -2.72 -4.11
C LEU A 90 -0.25 -3.02 -5.42
N LEU A 91 0.09 -4.11 -6.05
CA LEU A 91 -0.62 -4.65 -7.21
C LEU A 91 -1.37 -5.91 -6.82
N TYR A 92 -2.67 -5.94 -7.07
CA TYR A 92 -3.51 -7.14 -7.03
C TYR A 92 -3.92 -7.50 -8.43
N ASN A 93 -3.76 -8.76 -8.80
CA ASN A 93 -4.11 -9.27 -10.11
C ASN A 93 -4.58 -10.72 -10.02
N SER A 94 -5.27 -11.20 -11.04
CA SER A 94 -5.62 -12.61 -11.20
C SER A 94 -5.69 -13.00 -12.67
N SER A 95 -5.21 -14.17 -13.02
CA SER A 95 -5.34 -14.74 -14.36
C SER A 95 -6.59 -15.61 -14.55
N ASN A 96 -7.35 -15.85 -13.47
CA ASN A 96 -8.58 -16.63 -13.46
C ASN A 96 -9.85 -15.80 -13.19
N GLY A 97 -9.76 -14.48 -13.26
CA GLY A 97 -10.90 -13.58 -13.10
C GLY A 97 -11.55 -13.56 -11.71
N THR A 98 -10.91 -14.15 -10.68
CA THR A 98 -11.42 -14.16 -9.30
C THR A 98 -11.20 -12.85 -8.55
N SER A 99 -10.41 -11.94 -9.12
CA SER A 99 -10.16 -10.60 -8.60
C SER A 99 -10.08 -9.61 -9.75
N SER A 100 -10.52 -8.38 -9.51
CA SER A 100 -10.20 -7.26 -10.40
C SER A 100 -8.69 -6.99 -10.36
N TRP A 101 -8.18 -6.44 -11.44
CA TRP A 101 -6.90 -5.78 -11.44
C TRP A 101 -6.99 -4.52 -10.57
N LYS A 102 -6.06 -4.36 -9.64
CA LYS A 102 -6.08 -3.23 -8.71
C LYS A 102 -4.65 -2.81 -8.38
N MET A 103 -4.39 -1.53 -8.46
CA MET A 103 -3.14 -0.93 -8.05
C MET A 103 -3.42 0.16 -7.01
N SER A 104 -2.63 0.19 -5.96
CA SER A 104 -2.81 1.12 -4.84
C SER A 104 -1.46 1.62 -4.37
N ALA A 105 -1.26 2.93 -4.44
CA ALA A 105 -0.07 3.59 -3.90
C ALA A 105 -0.28 3.98 -2.44
N GLY A 106 0.79 4.01 -1.65
CA GLY A 106 0.72 4.44 -0.25
C GLY A 106 2.06 4.32 0.46
N ALA A 107 2.12 4.82 1.68
CA ALA A 107 3.19 4.47 2.60
C ALA A 107 2.74 3.33 3.49
N PHE A 108 3.60 2.38 3.71
CA PHE A 108 3.30 1.23 4.52
C PHE A 108 4.40 1.05 5.55
N SER A 109 3.99 1.00 6.82
CA SER A 109 4.84 0.56 7.91
C SER A 109 4.73 -0.96 8.04
N MET A 110 5.86 -1.64 8.14
CA MET A 110 5.89 -3.06 8.42
C MET A 110 5.67 -3.27 9.92
N VAL A 111 4.50 -3.77 10.30
CA VAL A 111 4.10 -3.93 11.71
C VAL A 111 4.54 -5.30 12.27
N CYS A 112 4.77 -6.28 11.40
CA CYS A 112 5.29 -7.58 11.83
C CYS A 112 6.04 -8.30 10.70
N SER A 113 6.91 -9.25 11.09
CA SER A 113 7.68 -10.11 10.18
C SER A 113 6.82 -10.96 9.23
N ASN A 114 5.53 -11.13 9.51
CA ASN A 114 4.58 -11.86 8.68
C ASN A 114 4.03 -11.05 7.50
N GLY A 115 4.56 -9.84 7.25
CA GLY A 115 4.18 -9.02 6.12
C GLY A 115 2.85 -8.29 6.28
N LEU A 116 2.29 -8.22 7.51
CA LEU A 116 1.14 -7.37 7.77
C LEU A 116 1.57 -5.92 7.59
N THR A 117 1.02 -5.30 6.57
CA THR A 117 1.18 -3.88 6.29
C THR A 117 -0.08 -3.14 6.65
N ILE A 118 0.09 -2.11 7.44
CA ILE A 118 -0.97 -1.14 7.69
C ILE A 118 -0.67 0.04 6.77
N ARG A 119 -1.65 0.42 5.95
CA ARG A 119 -1.59 1.70 5.25
C ARG A 119 -1.50 2.78 6.32
N VAL A 120 -0.51 3.62 6.20
CA VAL A 120 -0.37 4.76 7.11
C VAL A 120 -1.59 5.65 6.89
N PRO A 121 -2.40 5.93 7.92
CA PRO A 121 -3.61 6.74 7.80
C PRO A 121 -3.28 8.14 7.24
N GLY A 122 -4.25 8.81 6.58
CA GLY A 122 -4.04 10.12 5.92
C GLY A 122 -3.54 10.05 4.48
N PHE A 123 -3.14 8.88 4.05
CA PHE A 123 -2.68 8.66 2.67
C PHE A 123 -3.78 8.19 1.71
N GLU A 124 -5.00 8.17 2.16
CA GLU A 124 -6.16 7.82 1.34
C GLU A 124 -6.36 8.78 0.16
N LYS A 125 -5.92 10.04 0.32
CA LYS A 125 -5.96 11.05 -0.75
C LYS A 125 -4.65 11.18 -1.53
N VAL A 126 -3.53 10.68 -1.02
CA VAL A 126 -2.22 10.77 -1.66
C VAL A 126 -1.91 9.52 -2.48
N GLY A 127 -2.51 8.38 -2.09
CA GLY A 127 -2.39 7.14 -2.85
C GLY A 127 -3.53 6.99 -3.84
N GLU A 128 -3.27 7.24 -5.11
CA GLU A 128 -4.22 6.87 -6.16
C GLU A 128 -4.51 5.38 -6.08
N GLU A 129 -5.78 5.01 -6.04
CA GLU A 129 -6.21 3.63 -6.20
C GLU A 129 -6.87 3.49 -7.57
N ILE A 130 -6.34 2.60 -8.38
CA ILE A 130 -6.91 2.26 -9.68
C ILE A 130 -7.43 0.83 -9.59
N SER A 131 -8.72 0.64 -9.90
CA SER A 131 -9.33 -0.68 -9.99
C SER A 131 -10.04 -0.83 -11.32
N ARG A 132 -9.82 -1.95 -12.00
CA ARG A 132 -10.45 -2.29 -13.27
C ARG A 132 -10.85 -3.77 -13.29
N LYS A 133 -12.01 -4.04 -13.85
CA LYS A 133 -12.41 -5.41 -14.18
C LYS A 133 -11.61 -5.88 -15.40
N HIS A 134 -11.34 -7.16 -15.47
CA HIS A 134 -10.71 -7.81 -16.63
C HIS A 134 -11.71 -8.00 -17.78
N LEU A 135 -12.43 -6.94 -18.16
CA LEU A 135 -13.46 -6.99 -19.19
C LEU A 135 -13.26 -5.82 -20.14
N ASP A 136 -12.99 -6.12 -21.41
CA ASP A 136 -12.96 -5.17 -22.52
C ASP A 136 -12.13 -3.90 -22.26
N TRP A 137 -10.99 -4.00 -21.58
CA TRP A 137 -10.13 -2.86 -21.33
C TRP A 137 -8.70 -3.10 -21.82
N ASP A 138 -8.03 -2.04 -22.24
CA ASP A 138 -6.67 -2.13 -22.76
C ASP A 138 -5.65 -2.28 -21.61
N PRO A 139 -4.81 -3.34 -21.63
CA PRO A 139 -3.73 -3.51 -20.67
C PRO A 139 -2.72 -2.35 -20.61
N VAL A 140 -2.62 -1.56 -21.66
CA VAL A 140 -1.76 -0.36 -21.70
C VAL A 140 -2.05 0.59 -20.53
N TYR A 141 -3.32 0.73 -20.14
CA TYR A 141 -3.68 1.54 -18.98
C TYR A 141 -3.05 1.06 -17.66
N ALA A 142 -2.77 -0.24 -17.55
CA ALA A 142 -2.08 -0.77 -16.38
C ALA A 142 -0.62 -0.32 -16.34
N TYR A 143 0.00 -0.15 -17.48
CA TYR A 143 1.39 0.28 -17.61
C TYR A 143 1.52 1.79 -17.37
N ASP A 144 0.62 2.58 -17.94
CA ASP A 144 0.56 4.04 -17.69
C ASP A 144 0.30 4.36 -16.20
N ALA A 145 -0.46 3.50 -15.51
CA ALA A 145 -0.71 3.65 -14.09
C ALA A 145 0.57 3.54 -13.23
N VAL A 146 1.56 2.75 -13.67
CA VAL A 146 2.86 2.60 -12.98
C VAL A 146 3.56 3.95 -12.88
N GLU A 147 3.66 4.69 -13.99
CA GLU A 147 4.33 5.99 -14.05
C GLU A 147 3.58 7.03 -13.21
N ARG A 148 2.27 7.11 -13.34
CA ARG A 148 1.45 8.04 -12.56
C ARG A 148 1.55 7.79 -11.05
N MET A 149 1.48 6.53 -10.63
CA MET A 149 1.60 6.18 -9.23
C MET A 149 2.97 6.48 -8.66
N SER A 150 4.04 6.19 -9.39
CA SER A 150 5.40 6.48 -8.92
C SER A 150 5.65 7.98 -8.78
N SER A 151 5.09 8.81 -9.67
CA SER A 151 5.25 10.27 -9.62
C SER A 151 4.46 10.93 -8.47
N SER A 152 3.40 10.29 -7.97
CA SER A 152 2.54 10.84 -6.90
C SER A 152 3.24 10.96 -5.53
N PHE A 153 4.36 10.26 -5.33
CA PHE A 153 5.05 10.23 -4.03
C PHE A 153 5.86 11.48 -3.69
N GLY A 154 6.20 12.32 -4.67
CA GLY A 154 7.03 13.51 -4.41
C GLY A 154 6.43 14.49 -3.39
N GLY A 155 5.12 14.74 -3.47
CA GLY A 155 4.41 15.60 -2.53
C GLY A 155 4.18 14.97 -1.15
N PHE A 156 4.16 13.65 -1.09
CA PHE A 156 3.90 12.88 0.11
C PHE A 156 4.96 13.11 1.20
N PHE A 157 6.23 12.93 0.85
CA PHE A 157 7.33 13.08 1.82
C PHE A 157 7.46 14.49 2.35
N SER A 158 7.19 15.51 1.52
CA SER A 158 7.17 16.89 1.99
C SER A 158 6.07 17.13 3.02
N THR A 159 4.90 16.51 2.84
CA THR A 159 3.78 16.59 3.78
C THR A 159 4.14 15.93 5.11
N VAL A 160 4.65 14.69 5.10
CA VAL A 160 5.06 14.00 6.34
C VAL A 160 6.18 14.75 7.05
N ALA A 161 7.19 15.23 6.31
CA ALA A 161 8.25 16.03 6.88
C ALA A 161 7.74 17.36 7.50
N GLY A 162 6.67 17.93 6.93
CA GLY A 162 5.95 19.06 7.52
C GLY A 162 5.24 18.69 8.82
N MET A 163 4.51 17.57 8.83
CA MET A 163 3.76 17.11 10.00
C MET A 163 4.65 16.80 11.21
N VAL A 164 5.82 16.20 10.98
CA VAL A 164 6.81 15.88 12.03
C VAL A 164 7.39 17.13 12.70
N ARG A 165 7.44 18.26 12.00
CA ARG A 165 8.00 19.51 12.53
C ARG A 165 7.03 20.30 13.41
N ILE A 166 5.74 19.97 13.38
CA ILE A 166 4.71 20.70 14.10
C ILE A 166 4.30 19.91 15.34
N ASN A 167 4.69 20.39 16.52
CA ASN A 167 4.23 19.84 17.78
C ASN A 167 2.87 20.42 18.16
N LEU A 168 2.00 19.55 18.64
CA LEU A 168 0.67 19.89 19.15
C LEU A 168 0.67 19.95 20.66
N ASP A 169 -0.04 20.91 21.23
CA ASP A 169 -0.39 20.91 22.65
C ASP A 169 -1.53 19.92 22.97
N ASP A 170 -1.85 19.75 24.25
CA ASP A 170 -2.86 18.76 24.65
C ASP A 170 -4.26 19.09 24.13
N ASN A 171 -4.62 20.38 24.02
CA ASN A 171 -5.91 20.80 23.51
C ASN A 171 -6.04 20.53 22.00
N GLN A 172 -5.01 20.88 21.25
CA GLN A 172 -4.94 20.62 19.82
C GLN A 172 -5.00 19.11 19.50
N ARG A 173 -4.33 18.28 20.31
CA ARG A 173 -4.40 16.82 20.16
C ARG A 173 -5.80 16.28 20.44
N ILE A 174 -6.46 16.78 21.51
CA ILE A 174 -7.84 16.39 21.83
C ILE A 174 -8.80 16.82 20.72
N GLU A 175 -8.65 18.02 20.19
CA GLU A 175 -9.47 18.54 19.09
C GLU A 175 -9.31 17.66 17.84
N MET A 176 -8.09 17.37 17.44
CA MET A 176 -7.79 16.48 16.31
C MET A 176 -8.37 15.07 16.51
N ALA A 177 -8.24 14.50 17.71
CA ALA A 177 -8.81 13.19 18.03
C ALA A 177 -10.34 13.20 18.04
N SER A 178 -10.96 14.31 18.49
CA SER A 178 -12.42 14.50 18.48
C SER A 178 -12.96 14.53 17.05
N GLU A 179 -12.28 15.24 16.17
CA GLU A 179 -12.66 15.32 14.76
C GLU A 179 -12.49 13.95 14.06
N ALA A 180 -11.38 13.27 14.31
CA ALA A 180 -11.16 11.90 13.81
C ALA A 180 -12.22 10.91 14.33
N ALA A 181 -12.62 11.03 15.61
CA ALA A 181 -13.69 10.22 16.19
C ALA A 181 -15.03 10.47 15.48
N SER A 182 -15.37 11.72 15.22
CA SER A 182 -16.63 12.08 14.55
C SER A 182 -16.71 11.55 13.12
N LEU A 183 -15.60 11.57 12.40
CA LEU A 183 -15.52 11.04 11.02
C LEU A 183 -15.60 9.51 10.96
N ARG A 184 -15.10 8.82 11.97
CA ARG A 184 -14.99 7.36 11.96
C ARG A 184 -16.14 6.64 12.65
N PHE A 185 -16.73 7.27 13.65
CA PHE A 185 -17.73 6.68 14.54
C PHE A 185 -19.03 7.49 14.54
N GLU A 186 -19.64 7.66 13.38
CA GLU A 186 -20.84 8.52 13.16
C GLU A 186 -21.96 8.33 14.19
N ASN A 187 -22.09 7.14 14.80
CA ASN A 187 -23.17 6.79 15.72
C ASN A 187 -22.69 6.37 17.13
N ALA A 188 -21.41 6.51 17.44
CA ALA A 188 -20.86 6.13 18.74
C ALA A 188 -20.10 7.29 19.40
N HIS A 189 -20.44 7.58 20.65
CA HIS A 189 -19.69 8.55 21.43
C HIS A 189 -18.39 7.92 21.92
N VAL A 190 -17.28 8.25 21.27
CA VAL A 190 -15.93 7.78 21.63
C VAL A 190 -15.21 8.90 22.35
N ASP A 191 -14.67 8.61 23.55
CA ASP A 191 -13.82 9.59 24.26
C ASP A 191 -12.53 9.82 23.43
N PRO A 192 -12.25 11.03 22.96
CA PRO A 192 -11.05 11.36 22.20
C PRO A 192 -9.75 10.95 22.88
N LYS A 193 -9.73 10.98 24.23
CA LYS A 193 -8.56 10.59 25.01
C LYS A 193 -8.20 9.11 24.83
N LEU A 194 -9.16 8.25 24.51
CA LEU A 194 -8.89 6.84 24.22
C LEU A 194 -8.14 6.67 22.88
N LEU A 195 -8.42 7.54 21.91
CA LEU A 195 -7.71 7.54 20.62
C LEU A 195 -6.28 8.02 20.75
N LEU A 196 -6.00 8.89 21.72
CA LEU A 196 -4.68 9.43 21.99
C LEU A 196 -3.81 8.53 22.88
N GLN A 197 -4.31 7.38 23.32
CA GLN A 197 -3.51 6.44 24.09
C GLN A 197 -2.51 5.72 23.18
N PRO A 198 -1.20 5.94 23.36
CA PRO A 198 -0.20 5.30 22.54
C PRO A 198 -0.20 3.80 22.82
N ARG A 199 -0.23 2.98 21.77
CA ARG A 199 -0.15 1.52 21.89
C ARG A 199 1.30 1.02 21.89
N ARG A 200 2.22 1.82 21.39
CA ARG A 200 3.64 1.53 21.29
C ARG A 200 4.45 2.71 21.82
N LYS A 201 5.69 2.47 22.21
CA LYS A 201 6.62 3.53 22.66
C LYS A 201 6.83 4.59 21.57
N GLU A 202 6.87 4.15 20.33
CA GLU A 202 7.10 4.99 19.17
C GLU A 202 5.96 5.99 18.94
N ASP A 203 4.77 5.69 19.43
CA ASP A 203 3.56 6.53 19.27
C ASP A 203 3.42 7.60 20.37
N GLN A 204 4.44 7.81 21.21
CA GLN A 204 4.40 8.77 22.31
C GLN A 204 4.76 10.21 21.93
N GLY A 205 5.09 10.47 20.66
CA GLY A 205 5.40 11.81 20.16
C GLY A 205 4.21 12.76 20.25
N ARG A 206 4.51 14.05 20.11
CA ARG A 206 3.50 15.12 20.18
C ARG A 206 3.37 15.88 18.83
N ASP A 207 4.12 15.50 17.84
CA ASP A 207 3.98 16.08 16.51
C ASP A 207 2.69 15.60 15.82
N ILE A 208 2.28 16.30 14.75
CA ILE A 208 1.07 15.96 14.01
C ILE A 208 1.14 14.52 13.49
N TRP A 209 2.28 14.10 12.95
CA TRP A 209 2.46 12.76 12.39
C TRP A 209 2.24 11.65 13.43
N THR A 210 2.77 11.83 14.62
CA THR A 210 2.62 10.86 15.72
C THR A 210 1.20 10.87 16.32
N THR A 211 0.56 12.05 16.33
CA THR A 211 -0.81 12.22 16.88
C THR A 211 -1.86 11.62 15.92
N TYR A 212 -1.59 11.66 14.63
CA TYR A 212 -2.43 11.15 13.58
C TYR A 212 -2.39 9.62 13.48
#